data_e8b8ee11d2329ef54a66dd8b8cee46d9
#
_entry.id   e8b8ee11d2329ef54a66dd8b8cee46d9
#
_cell.length_a   1.000
_cell.length_b   1.000
_cell.length_c   1.000
_cell.angle_alpha   90.00
_cell.angle_beta   90.00
_cell.angle_gamma   90.00
#
_symmetry.space_group_name_H-M   'P 1'
#
loop_
_entity.id
_entity.type
_entity.pdbx_description
1 polymer ?
#
loop_
_entity_poly.entity_id
_entity_poly.type
_entity_poly.pdbx_seq_one_letter_code
_entity_poly.pdbx_strand_id
1 'polypeptide(L)'
;MSRPARVAATRALPALIAVLAIITAACGGPATPALSDPKKILEAGIAGLQEAKTFHFEGTANGKVVLSLGGTTGTGAPITLDGSTLIGDVDLAGKRASVSLTVPTLFGLTADVVAVDQVVYTRVPLFGSGGWTRQAGTGSIFDALADPARLLDQLAAFLDRPGVAPKNLSNERCGDADCYAVSFTIPAAEVSGGASLVAALPGGLALGDIAVTTLVRTDAPRLVKLSFDVPLGPGGTVNVGLELSKFGDPVTITPPEGG
;
A
#
# COMPACT_ATOMS: atom_id res chain seq x y z
N MET A 1 74.74 -33.23 -37.70
CA MET A 1 74.27 -33.58 -36.33
C MET A 1 73.22 -32.58 -35.91
N SER A 2 71.98 -32.86 -36.18
CA SER A 2 70.83 -31.97 -35.97
C SER A 2 70.02 -32.47 -34.77
N ARG A 3 69.81 -31.67 -33.75
CA ARG A 3 68.94 -31.98 -32.62
C ARG A 3 67.58 -31.33 -32.84
N PRO A 4 66.47 -32.05 -32.68
CA PRO A 4 65.14 -31.47 -32.80
C PRO A 4 64.72 -30.76 -31.52
N ALA A 5 64.11 -29.57 -31.67
CA ALA A 5 63.45 -28.80 -30.62
C ALA A 5 62.15 -29.51 -30.19
N ARG A 6 62.00 -29.78 -28.88
CA ARG A 6 60.74 -30.28 -28.28
C ARG A 6 59.87 -29.11 -27.95
N VAL A 7 58.70 -29.11 -28.59
CA VAL A 7 57.60 -28.15 -28.36
C VAL A 7 56.95 -28.46 -26.99
N ALA A 8 56.99 -27.50 -26.07
CA ALA A 8 56.25 -27.55 -24.82
C ALA A 8 54.88 -26.89 -24.97
N ALA A 9 53.88 -27.68 -25.42
CA ALA A 9 52.52 -27.19 -25.64
C ALA A 9 51.48 -28.11 -25.00
N THR A 10 51.40 -28.19 -23.65
CA THR A 10 50.35 -29.02 -23.01
C THR A 10 49.98 -28.62 -21.57
N ARG A 11 50.17 -27.37 -21.15
CA ARG A 11 49.75 -26.97 -19.78
C ARG A 11 48.77 -25.81 -19.69
N ALA A 12 48.24 -25.26 -20.78
CA ALA A 12 47.34 -24.12 -20.76
C ALA A 12 45.82 -24.48 -20.75
N LEU A 13 45.46 -25.71 -21.11
CA LEU A 13 44.04 -26.13 -21.24
C LEU A 13 43.29 -26.28 -19.91
N PRO A 14 43.85 -26.80 -18.79
CA PRO A 14 43.07 -26.96 -17.58
C PRO A 14 42.76 -25.63 -16.86
N ALA A 15 43.60 -24.59 -17.07
CA ALA A 15 43.38 -23.29 -16.44
C ALA A 15 42.20 -22.50 -17.05
N LEU A 16 41.97 -22.68 -18.36
CA LEU A 16 40.85 -21.99 -19.04
C LEU A 16 39.47 -22.58 -18.66
N ILE A 17 39.38 -23.89 -18.42
CA ILE A 17 38.16 -24.56 -18.00
C ILE A 17 37.80 -24.19 -16.57
N ALA A 18 38.77 -24.01 -15.68
CA ALA A 18 38.53 -23.59 -14.28
C ALA A 18 37.99 -22.13 -14.17
N VAL A 19 38.41 -21.22 -15.04
CA VAL A 19 37.92 -19.85 -15.07
C VAL A 19 36.50 -19.77 -15.62
N LEU A 20 36.14 -20.60 -16.59
CA LEU A 20 34.78 -20.64 -17.16
C LEU A 20 33.76 -21.20 -16.16
N ALA A 21 34.16 -22.14 -15.29
CA ALA A 21 33.28 -22.71 -14.26
C ALA A 21 32.96 -21.72 -13.11
N ILE A 22 33.81 -20.73 -12.85
CA ILE A 22 33.59 -19.72 -11.81
C ILE A 22 32.58 -18.66 -12.28
N ILE A 23 32.50 -18.37 -13.58
CA ILE A 23 31.58 -17.37 -14.11
C ILE A 23 30.12 -17.85 -14.10
N THR A 24 29.86 -19.16 -14.21
CA THR A 24 28.50 -19.72 -14.17
C THR A 24 27.92 -19.83 -12.75
N ALA A 25 28.73 -19.77 -11.69
CA ALA A 25 28.29 -19.82 -10.31
C ALA A 25 27.86 -18.45 -9.75
N ALA A 26 28.11 -17.34 -10.46
CA ALA A 26 27.87 -15.99 -9.97
C ALA A 26 26.44 -15.45 -10.27
N CYS A 27 25.59 -16.19 -10.98
CA CYS A 27 24.23 -15.75 -11.33
C CYS A 27 23.11 -16.45 -10.57
N GLY A 28 23.40 -17.28 -9.60
CA GLY A 28 22.41 -17.93 -8.73
C GLY A 28 22.60 -17.51 -7.29
N GLY A 29 22.12 -16.33 -6.92
CA GLY A 29 21.90 -16.03 -5.50
C GLY A 29 20.99 -17.12 -4.91
N PRO A 30 21.06 -17.41 -3.59
CA PRO A 30 20.19 -18.39 -2.97
C PRO A 30 18.73 -17.97 -3.27
N ALA A 31 18.02 -18.83 -4.02
CA ALA A 31 16.61 -18.58 -4.28
C ALA A 31 15.89 -18.50 -2.92
N THR A 32 15.25 -17.37 -2.65
CA THR A 32 14.43 -17.22 -1.45
C THR A 32 13.39 -18.34 -1.46
N PRO A 33 13.27 -19.15 -0.39
CA PRO A 33 12.29 -20.21 -0.36
C PRO A 33 10.90 -19.65 -0.65
N ALA A 34 10.16 -20.30 -1.54
CA ALA A 34 8.80 -19.88 -1.87
C ALA A 34 7.94 -19.91 -0.61
N LEU A 35 7.28 -18.81 -0.31
CA LEU A 35 6.35 -18.71 0.80
C LEU A 35 5.04 -19.42 0.41
N SER A 36 4.51 -20.25 1.30
CA SER A 36 3.24 -20.97 1.08
C SER A 36 2.16 -20.61 2.11
N ASP A 37 2.56 -20.11 3.27
CA ASP A 37 1.65 -19.68 4.32
C ASP A 37 1.17 -18.24 4.02
N PRO A 38 -0.14 -18.01 3.82
CA PRO A 38 -0.66 -16.70 3.44
C PRO A 38 -0.40 -15.62 4.49
N LYS A 39 -0.37 -15.98 5.77
CA LYS A 39 -0.01 -15.04 6.84
C LYS A 39 1.44 -14.60 6.72
N LYS A 40 2.36 -15.55 6.53
CA LYS A 40 3.79 -15.25 6.34
C LYS A 40 4.06 -14.44 5.07
N ILE A 41 3.27 -14.64 4.02
CA ILE A 41 3.34 -13.82 2.81
C ILE A 41 2.99 -12.37 3.14
N LEU A 42 1.90 -12.13 3.87
CA LEU A 42 1.50 -10.78 4.28
C LEU A 42 2.51 -10.13 5.23
N GLU A 43 2.99 -10.86 6.23
CA GLU A 43 4.04 -10.39 7.16
C GLU A 43 5.31 -9.97 6.41
N ALA A 44 5.75 -10.80 5.45
CA ALA A 44 6.91 -10.49 4.61
C ALA A 44 6.65 -9.26 3.72
N GLY A 45 5.44 -9.12 3.18
CA GLY A 45 5.03 -7.96 2.39
C GLY A 45 5.07 -6.66 3.19
N ILE A 46 4.56 -6.68 4.43
CA ILE A 46 4.58 -5.54 5.36
C ILE A 46 6.03 -5.20 5.76
N ALA A 47 6.82 -6.21 6.13
CA ALA A 47 8.23 -6.01 6.47
C ALA A 47 9.02 -5.38 5.31
N GLY A 48 8.73 -5.79 4.07
CA GLY A 48 9.34 -5.20 2.88
C GLY A 48 8.98 -3.73 2.65
N LEU A 49 7.79 -3.27 3.09
CA LEU A 49 7.46 -1.84 3.10
C LEU A 49 8.24 -1.09 4.18
N GLN A 50 8.32 -1.66 5.37
CA GLN A 50 9.07 -1.07 6.49
C GLN A 50 10.56 -0.94 6.14
N GLU A 51 11.14 -1.94 5.47
CA GLU A 51 12.53 -1.91 4.98
C GLU A 51 12.75 -0.84 3.91
N ALA A 52 11.79 -0.67 2.99
CA ALA A 52 11.86 0.34 1.96
C ALA A 52 11.84 1.77 2.51
N LYS A 53 11.20 2.00 3.65
CA LYS A 53 11.05 3.28 4.37
C LYS A 53 10.23 4.33 3.63
N THR A 54 10.26 4.37 2.32
CA THR A 54 9.51 5.30 1.49
C THR A 54 8.81 4.55 0.37
N PHE A 55 7.66 5.02 -0.02
CA PHE A 55 6.95 4.54 -1.20
C PHE A 55 5.95 5.56 -1.70
N HIS A 56 5.64 5.47 -2.97
CA HIS A 56 4.56 6.15 -3.65
C HIS A 56 3.35 5.22 -3.77
N PHE A 57 2.14 5.76 -3.71
CA PHE A 57 0.94 5.01 -4.04
C PHE A 57 0.04 5.78 -4.99
N GLU A 58 -0.60 5.05 -5.86
CA GLU A 58 -1.67 5.51 -6.72
C GLU A 58 -2.88 4.62 -6.50
N GLY A 59 -4.06 5.21 -6.43
CA GLY A 59 -5.27 4.47 -6.17
C GLY A 59 -6.47 4.97 -6.94
N THR A 60 -7.47 4.12 -7.00
CA THR A 60 -8.79 4.45 -7.56
C THR A 60 -9.86 4.05 -6.58
N ALA A 61 -10.94 4.84 -6.53
CA ALA A 61 -12.14 4.47 -5.79
C ALA A 61 -13.34 4.50 -6.76
N ASN A 62 -14.15 3.45 -6.70
CA ASN A 62 -15.34 3.30 -7.52
C ASN A 62 -16.50 2.84 -6.65
N GLY A 63 -17.71 3.16 -7.06
CA GLY A 63 -18.92 2.78 -6.34
C GLY A 63 -19.80 3.96 -5.97
N LYS A 64 -20.71 3.72 -5.04
CA LYS A 64 -21.70 4.73 -4.63
C LYS A 64 -21.71 4.87 -3.12
N VAL A 65 -21.81 6.10 -2.66
CA VAL A 65 -21.98 6.46 -1.25
C VAL A 65 -23.25 7.29 -1.12
N VAL A 66 -24.11 6.97 -0.19
CA VAL A 66 -25.28 7.81 0.15
C VAL A 66 -24.89 8.67 1.35
N LEU A 67 -24.71 9.96 1.11
CA LEU A 67 -24.43 10.93 2.18
C LEU A 67 -25.73 11.57 2.63
N SER A 68 -26.10 11.36 3.88
CA SER A 68 -27.25 12.05 4.50
C SER A 68 -26.83 13.42 5.00
N LEU A 69 -27.07 14.44 4.20
CA LEU A 69 -26.88 15.84 4.60
C LEU A 69 -28.10 16.27 5.42
N GLY A 70 -28.08 16.08 6.74
CA GLY A 70 -29.18 16.57 7.59
C GLY A 70 -29.67 15.65 8.72
N GLY A 71 -28.90 14.62 9.07
CA GLY A 71 -29.17 13.83 10.29
C GLY A 71 -30.29 12.78 10.20
N THR A 72 -30.96 12.61 9.07
CA THR A 72 -31.91 11.50 8.85
C THR A 72 -31.24 10.43 8.02
N THR A 73 -31.07 9.25 8.62
CA THR A 73 -30.52 8.08 7.94
C THR A 73 -31.37 7.70 6.73
N GLY A 74 -30.75 7.61 5.54
CA GLY A 74 -31.34 6.98 4.38
C GLY A 74 -32.00 7.89 3.34
N THR A 75 -32.00 9.22 3.48
CA THR A 75 -32.62 10.16 2.52
C THR A 75 -31.65 11.02 1.72
N GLY A 76 -30.36 10.68 1.71
CA GLY A 76 -29.35 11.39 0.94
C GLY A 76 -29.35 11.02 -0.55
N ALA A 77 -28.87 11.94 -1.38
CA ALA A 77 -28.60 11.62 -2.79
C ALA A 77 -27.38 10.71 -2.91
N PRO A 78 -27.39 9.68 -3.73
CA PRO A 78 -26.21 8.86 -3.96
C PRO A 78 -25.14 9.67 -4.70
N ILE A 79 -23.92 9.65 -4.16
CA ILE A 79 -22.73 10.19 -4.81
C ILE A 79 -21.96 9.03 -5.41
N THR A 80 -21.67 9.12 -6.69
CA THR A 80 -20.84 8.15 -7.40
C THR A 80 -19.37 8.55 -7.23
N LEU A 81 -18.53 7.58 -6.84
CA LEU A 81 -17.09 7.77 -6.70
C LEU A 81 -16.30 7.30 -7.93
N ASP A 82 -17.02 6.85 -8.98
CA ASP A 82 -16.37 6.30 -10.17
C ASP A 82 -15.36 7.27 -10.78
N GLY A 83 -14.17 6.76 -11.03
CA GLY A 83 -13.04 7.55 -11.53
C GLY A 83 -12.36 8.44 -10.50
N SER A 84 -12.71 8.30 -9.21
CA SER A 84 -11.94 8.98 -8.16
C SER A 84 -10.54 8.42 -8.09
N THR A 85 -9.55 9.31 -7.91
CA THR A 85 -8.13 8.95 -7.82
C THR A 85 -7.56 9.39 -6.49
N LEU A 86 -6.64 8.57 -5.98
CA LEU A 86 -5.92 8.80 -4.75
C LEU A 86 -4.42 8.65 -5.06
N ILE A 87 -3.64 9.69 -4.81
CA ILE A 87 -2.20 9.70 -5.09
C ILE A 87 -1.48 10.20 -3.86
N GLY A 88 -0.35 9.60 -3.52
CA GLY A 88 0.41 10.07 -2.37
C GLY A 88 1.79 9.45 -2.22
N ASP A 89 2.52 10.02 -1.29
CA ASP A 89 3.84 9.59 -0.88
C ASP A 89 3.88 9.34 0.63
N VAL A 90 4.67 8.36 1.03
CA VAL A 90 4.85 7.98 2.42
C VAL A 90 6.34 7.92 2.75
N ASP A 91 6.71 8.53 3.87
CA ASP A 91 8.01 8.40 4.52
C ASP A 91 7.80 7.82 5.92
N LEU A 92 8.01 6.50 6.03
CA LEU A 92 7.86 5.78 7.30
C LEU A 92 8.88 6.22 8.35
N ALA A 93 10.13 6.48 7.90
CA ALA A 93 11.22 6.87 8.80
C ALA A 93 11.00 8.29 9.34
N GLY A 94 10.55 9.21 8.49
CA GLY A 94 10.22 10.59 8.87
C GLY A 94 8.84 10.74 9.47
N LYS A 95 8.01 9.67 9.52
CA LYS A 95 6.61 9.71 9.96
C LYS A 95 5.81 10.78 9.23
N ARG A 96 5.90 10.76 7.90
CA ARG A 96 5.29 11.75 7.02
C ARG A 96 4.46 11.07 5.94
N ALA A 97 3.38 11.72 5.57
CA ALA A 97 2.57 11.28 4.43
C ALA A 97 1.97 12.49 3.71
N SER A 98 1.81 12.35 2.41
CA SER A 98 1.02 13.28 1.59
C SER A 98 0.02 12.49 0.77
N VAL A 99 -1.20 12.99 0.68
CA VAL A 99 -2.30 12.34 -0.03
C VAL A 99 -3.09 13.40 -0.77
N SER A 100 -3.37 13.16 -2.03
CA SER A 100 -4.30 13.96 -2.84
C SER A 100 -5.41 13.05 -3.35
N LEU A 101 -6.65 13.39 -3.05
CA LEU A 101 -7.87 12.74 -3.54
C LEU A 101 -8.54 13.65 -4.57
N THR A 102 -8.91 13.10 -5.71
CA THR A 102 -9.73 13.79 -6.72
C THR A 102 -11.01 13.01 -6.94
N VAL A 103 -12.17 13.70 -6.86
CA VAL A 103 -13.50 13.10 -7.10
C VAL A 103 -14.15 13.82 -8.29
N PRO A 104 -14.05 13.26 -9.51
CA PRO A 104 -14.55 13.90 -10.73
C PRO A 104 -16.05 14.19 -10.71
N THR A 105 -16.83 13.29 -10.14
CA THR A 105 -18.30 13.38 -10.06
C THR A 105 -18.79 14.49 -9.14
N LEU A 106 -17.92 15.03 -8.29
CA LEU A 106 -18.17 16.20 -7.45
C LEU A 106 -17.51 17.45 -8.06
N PHE A 107 -17.72 17.71 -9.33
CA PHE A 107 -17.15 18.85 -10.07
C PHE A 107 -15.62 18.91 -10.04
N GLY A 108 -14.97 17.73 -9.97
CA GLY A 108 -13.51 17.65 -9.84
C GLY A 108 -13.01 18.09 -8.47
N LEU A 109 -13.80 17.88 -7.42
CA LEU A 109 -13.38 18.17 -6.06
C LEU A 109 -12.04 17.50 -5.78
N THR A 110 -11.08 18.28 -5.29
CA THR A 110 -9.80 17.78 -4.78
C THR A 110 -9.76 17.96 -3.27
N ALA A 111 -9.12 17.03 -2.59
CA ALA A 111 -8.83 17.12 -1.15
C ALA A 111 -7.38 16.71 -0.95
N ASP A 112 -6.61 17.59 -0.31
CA ASP A 112 -5.21 17.32 -0.01
C ASP A 112 -5.02 17.16 1.48
N VAL A 113 -4.19 16.19 1.85
CA VAL A 113 -3.80 15.92 3.23
C VAL A 113 -2.28 15.80 3.28
N VAL A 114 -1.66 16.52 4.20
CA VAL A 114 -0.22 16.43 4.48
C VAL A 114 -0.04 16.21 5.97
N ALA A 115 0.66 15.14 6.31
CA ALA A 115 1.00 14.82 7.70
C ALA A 115 2.52 14.96 7.89
N VAL A 116 2.92 15.83 8.80
CA VAL A 116 4.32 16.10 9.14
C VAL A 116 4.41 16.43 10.62
N ASP A 117 5.38 15.81 11.32
CA ASP A 117 5.66 16.10 12.74
C ASP A 117 4.43 15.96 13.65
N GLN A 118 3.62 14.92 13.41
CA GLN A 118 2.34 14.67 14.12
C GLN A 118 1.28 15.77 13.96
N VAL A 119 1.44 16.62 12.97
CA VAL A 119 0.44 17.62 12.58
C VAL A 119 -0.13 17.21 11.23
N VAL A 120 -1.44 17.28 11.11
CA VAL A 120 -2.15 17.01 9.86
C VAL A 120 -2.70 18.32 9.31
N TYR A 121 -2.34 18.60 8.09
CA TYR A 121 -2.84 19.71 7.31
C TYR A 121 -3.84 19.16 6.29
N THR A 122 -5.00 19.75 6.23
CA THR A 122 -6.03 19.38 5.25
C THR A 122 -6.45 20.59 4.43
N ARG A 123 -6.67 20.36 3.16
CA ARG A 123 -7.21 21.37 2.24
C ARG A 123 -8.31 20.74 1.40
N VAL A 124 -9.51 21.28 1.51
CA VAL A 124 -10.66 20.90 0.67
C VAL A 124 -11.21 22.18 0.07
N PRO A 125 -10.85 22.52 -1.17
CA PRO A 125 -11.30 23.76 -1.82
C PRO A 125 -12.77 23.60 -2.26
N LEU A 126 -13.67 23.68 -1.29
CA LEU A 126 -15.11 23.83 -1.56
C LEU A 126 -15.37 25.28 -1.94
N PHE A 127 -15.89 25.53 -3.14
CA PHE A 127 -16.30 26.85 -3.62
C PHE A 127 -15.22 27.95 -3.66
N GLY A 128 -13.97 27.55 -3.94
CA GLY A 128 -12.91 28.49 -4.32
C GLY A 128 -12.12 29.18 -3.23
N SER A 129 -12.31 28.85 -1.94
CA SER A 129 -11.65 29.57 -0.83
C SER A 129 -10.89 28.66 0.15
N GLY A 130 -10.49 27.46 -0.27
CA GLY A 130 -9.90 26.47 0.62
C GLY A 130 -8.44 26.76 1.01
N GLY A 131 -8.24 27.47 2.13
CA GLY A 131 -6.94 27.48 2.81
C GLY A 131 -6.65 26.14 3.49
N TRP A 132 -5.41 25.95 3.93
CA TRP A 132 -5.04 24.81 4.73
C TRP A 132 -5.62 24.92 6.15
N THR A 133 -6.16 23.82 6.65
CA THR A 133 -6.61 23.69 8.03
C THR A 133 -5.62 22.79 8.77
N ARG A 134 -5.10 23.26 9.91
CA ARG A 134 -4.15 22.54 10.73
C ARG A 134 -4.88 21.85 11.89
N GLN A 135 -4.57 20.59 12.15
CA GLN A 135 -5.08 19.82 13.27
C GLN A 135 -3.93 19.03 13.92
N ALA A 136 -4.00 18.84 15.24
CA ALA A 136 -3.13 17.86 15.88
C ALA A 136 -3.49 16.45 15.36
N GLY A 137 -2.50 15.64 15.05
CA GLY A 137 -2.68 14.29 14.51
C GLY A 137 -3.13 13.24 15.55
N THR A 138 -3.83 13.65 16.61
CA THR A 138 -4.29 12.77 17.68
C THR A 138 -5.80 12.85 17.84
N GLY A 139 -6.49 11.69 17.82
CA GLY A 139 -7.94 11.62 18.00
C GLY A 139 -8.75 11.93 16.74
N SER A 140 -8.16 11.90 15.56
CA SER A 140 -8.82 12.18 14.29
C SER A 140 -8.75 10.98 13.34
N ILE A 141 -9.57 11.03 12.27
CA ILE A 141 -9.50 10.05 11.17
C ILE A 141 -8.13 10.03 10.46
N PHE A 142 -7.33 11.07 10.67
CA PHE A 142 -6.02 11.24 10.06
C PHE A 142 -4.87 10.75 10.94
N ASP A 143 -5.13 10.16 12.12
CA ASP A 143 -4.10 9.61 13.01
C ASP A 143 -3.21 8.58 12.31
N ALA A 144 -3.83 7.77 11.46
CA ALA A 144 -3.12 6.77 10.65
C ALA A 144 -2.14 7.40 9.65
N LEU A 145 -2.45 8.59 9.12
CA LEU A 145 -1.57 9.32 8.22
C LEU A 145 -0.47 10.06 8.99
N ALA A 146 -0.76 10.48 10.24
CA ALA A 146 0.21 11.14 11.10
C ALA A 146 1.34 10.21 11.59
N ASP A 147 1.10 8.90 11.61
CA ASP A 147 2.13 7.89 11.89
C ASP A 147 1.90 6.64 11.00
N PRO A 148 2.31 6.69 9.73
CA PRO A 148 2.10 5.58 8.79
C PRO A 148 2.87 4.30 9.17
N ALA A 149 3.97 4.40 9.90
CA ALA A 149 4.67 3.23 10.41
C ALA A 149 3.81 2.48 11.44
N ARG A 150 3.15 3.19 12.34
CA ARG A 150 2.22 2.61 13.31
C ARG A 150 1.04 1.92 12.63
N LEU A 151 0.56 2.44 11.50
CA LEU A 151 -0.50 1.79 10.72
C LEU A 151 -0.06 0.41 10.23
N LEU A 152 1.17 0.27 9.73
CA LEU A 152 1.73 -1.02 9.31
C LEU A 152 1.89 -1.98 10.50
N ASP A 153 2.33 -1.49 11.67
CA ASP A 153 2.42 -2.29 12.89
C ASP A 153 1.03 -2.77 13.36
N GLN A 154 0.01 -1.92 13.25
CA GLN A 154 -1.36 -2.28 13.57
C GLN A 154 -1.91 -3.33 12.60
N LEU A 155 -1.59 -3.24 11.31
CA LEU A 155 -1.96 -4.24 10.32
C LEU A 155 -1.28 -5.58 10.62
N ALA A 156 0.00 -5.59 10.94
CA ALA A 156 0.72 -6.80 11.34
C ALA A 156 0.08 -7.43 12.59
N ALA A 157 -0.19 -6.65 13.64
CA ALA A 157 -0.84 -7.11 14.85
C ALA A 157 -2.29 -7.60 14.61
N PHE A 158 -2.98 -7.03 13.63
CA PHE A 158 -4.32 -7.49 13.23
C PHE A 158 -4.27 -8.92 12.66
N LEU A 159 -3.25 -9.23 11.86
CA LEU A 159 -3.08 -10.57 11.28
C LEU A 159 -2.86 -11.67 12.35
N ASP A 160 -2.47 -11.28 13.57
CA ASP A 160 -2.29 -12.18 14.71
C ASP A 160 -3.59 -12.49 15.47
N ARG A 161 -4.68 -11.77 15.17
CA ARG A 161 -5.93 -11.94 15.93
C ARG A 161 -6.63 -13.24 15.60
N PRO A 162 -7.22 -13.89 16.61
CA PRO A 162 -8.09 -15.05 16.38
C PRO A 162 -9.25 -14.68 15.46
N GLY A 163 -9.49 -15.49 14.45
CA GLY A 163 -10.57 -15.25 13.47
C GLY A 163 -10.13 -14.56 12.18
N VAL A 164 -8.96 -13.95 12.15
CA VAL A 164 -8.34 -13.49 10.90
C VAL A 164 -7.68 -14.68 10.22
N ALA A 165 -8.24 -15.12 9.12
CA ALA A 165 -7.79 -16.29 8.38
C ALA A 165 -7.44 -15.90 6.92
N PRO A 166 -6.21 -15.43 6.67
CA PRO A 166 -5.74 -15.17 5.32
C PRO A 166 -5.78 -16.43 4.46
N LYS A 167 -6.08 -16.27 3.18
CA LYS A 167 -6.16 -17.37 2.20
C LYS A 167 -5.32 -17.04 0.98
N ASN A 168 -4.57 -18.02 0.50
CA ASN A 168 -3.91 -17.93 -0.79
C ASN A 168 -4.96 -17.94 -1.91
N LEU A 169 -4.79 -17.05 -2.86
CA LEU A 169 -5.41 -17.10 -4.16
C LEU A 169 -4.39 -17.60 -5.21
N SER A 170 -4.81 -17.71 -6.45
CA SER A 170 -3.88 -18.00 -7.56
C SER A 170 -2.88 -16.87 -7.70
N ASN A 171 -1.61 -17.21 -7.85
CA ASN A 171 -0.57 -16.21 -8.12
C ASN A 171 -0.89 -15.41 -9.38
N GLU A 172 -0.53 -14.14 -9.38
CA GLU A 172 -0.79 -13.21 -10.46
C GLU A 172 0.50 -12.52 -10.90
N ARG A 173 0.48 -11.98 -12.13
CA ARG A 173 1.54 -11.08 -12.59
C ARG A 173 1.31 -9.68 -12.03
N CYS A 174 2.36 -9.07 -11.48
CA CYS A 174 2.36 -7.69 -11.00
C CYS A 174 3.53 -6.92 -11.64
N GLY A 175 3.24 -6.28 -12.77
CA GLY A 175 4.27 -5.66 -13.60
C GLY A 175 5.20 -6.70 -14.24
N ASP A 176 6.48 -6.61 -13.95
CA ASP A 176 7.55 -7.48 -14.46
C ASP A 176 7.76 -8.77 -13.65
N ALA A 177 7.14 -8.89 -12.46
CA ALA A 177 7.33 -10.00 -11.53
C ALA A 177 6.06 -10.85 -11.36
N ASP A 178 6.22 -12.00 -10.72
CA ASP A 178 5.12 -12.78 -10.18
C ASP A 178 4.81 -12.32 -8.75
N CYS A 179 3.54 -12.37 -8.38
CA CYS A 179 3.07 -12.03 -7.06
C CYS A 179 2.25 -13.14 -6.43
N TYR A 180 2.43 -13.33 -5.13
CA TYR A 180 1.46 -14.03 -4.30
C TYR A 180 0.21 -13.18 -4.18
N ALA A 181 -0.95 -13.76 -4.43
CA ALA A 181 -2.23 -13.14 -4.14
C ALA A 181 -2.80 -13.73 -2.86
N VAL A 182 -3.12 -12.87 -1.90
CA VAL A 182 -3.67 -13.25 -0.59
C VAL A 182 -4.91 -12.43 -0.30
N SER A 183 -5.96 -13.10 0.15
CA SER A 183 -7.19 -12.43 0.61
C SER A 183 -7.44 -12.66 2.10
N PHE A 184 -8.06 -11.69 2.74
CA PHE A 184 -8.57 -11.80 4.10
C PHE A 184 -9.75 -10.85 4.29
N THR A 185 -10.45 -11.01 5.41
CA THR A 185 -11.60 -10.16 5.75
C THR A 185 -11.32 -9.41 7.04
N ILE A 186 -11.63 -8.12 7.05
CA ILE A 186 -11.65 -7.30 8.26
C ILE A 186 -13.10 -7.24 8.74
N PRO A 187 -13.45 -7.85 9.88
CA PRO A 187 -14.81 -7.81 10.40
C PRO A 187 -15.27 -6.37 10.71
N ALA A 188 -16.52 -6.06 10.44
CA ALA A 188 -17.10 -4.75 10.74
C ALA A 188 -16.90 -4.31 12.21
N ALA A 189 -16.96 -5.27 13.15
CA ALA A 189 -16.74 -5.02 14.56
C ALA A 189 -15.32 -4.49 14.88
N GLU A 190 -14.31 -4.94 14.13
CA GLU A 190 -12.93 -4.47 14.27
C GLU A 190 -12.74 -3.06 13.74
N VAL A 191 -13.41 -2.73 12.65
CA VAL A 191 -13.40 -1.37 12.06
C VAL A 191 -14.15 -0.41 12.98
N SER A 192 -15.28 -0.84 13.53
CA SER A 192 -16.10 -0.05 14.46
C SER A 192 -15.44 0.17 15.83
N GLY A 193 -14.59 -0.78 16.28
CA GLY A 193 -13.81 -0.65 17.51
C GLY A 193 -12.70 0.41 17.41
N GLY A 194 -12.24 0.73 16.20
CA GLY A 194 -11.42 1.89 15.88
C GLY A 194 -12.24 3.17 15.68
N ALA A 195 -13.36 3.29 16.34
CA ALA A 195 -14.49 4.23 16.36
C ALA A 195 -14.36 5.60 15.67
N SER A 196 -13.16 6.11 15.47
CA SER A 196 -12.94 7.49 14.98
C SER A 196 -13.22 7.65 13.47
N LEU A 197 -12.93 6.63 12.66
CA LEU A 197 -13.07 6.72 11.19
C LEU A 197 -14.55 6.68 10.78
N VAL A 198 -15.33 5.78 11.41
CA VAL A 198 -16.74 5.54 11.06
C VAL A 198 -17.66 6.57 11.70
N ALA A 199 -17.36 6.98 12.95
CA ALA A 199 -18.12 7.98 13.66
C ALA A 199 -17.96 9.40 13.05
N ALA A 200 -16.86 9.65 12.34
CA ALA A 200 -16.62 10.91 11.65
C ALA A 200 -17.32 11.01 10.28
N LEU A 201 -17.83 9.89 9.75
CA LEU A 201 -18.60 9.92 8.50
C LEU A 201 -20.00 10.46 8.78
N PRO A 202 -20.42 11.52 8.05
CA PRO A 202 -21.78 12.04 8.18
C PRO A 202 -22.81 10.95 7.86
N GLY A 203 -23.81 10.77 8.73
CA GLY A 203 -24.95 9.91 8.45
C GLY A 203 -24.92 8.50 9.03
N GLY A 204 -23.94 8.17 9.91
CA GLY A 204 -23.94 6.87 10.61
C GLY A 204 -23.92 5.68 9.65
N LEU A 205 -23.00 5.68 8.69
CA LEU A 205 -22.85 4.58 7.73
C LEU A 205 -22.55 3.27 8.49
N ALA A 206 -23.40 2.27 8.29
CA ALA A 206 -23.14 0.93 8.79
C ALA A 206 -22.11 0.26 7.86
N LEU A 207 -20.89 0.05 8.36
CA LEU A 207 -19.88 -0.72 7.63
C LEU A 207 -20.21 -2.22 7.75
N GLY A 208 -20.12 -2.93 6.63
CA GLY A 208 -20.03 -4.39 6.64
C GLY A 208 -18.60 -4.87 6.79
N ASP A 209 -18.42 -6.18 6.70
CA ASP A 209 -17.11 -6.80 6.66
C ASP A 209 -16.36 -6.37 5.40
N ILE A 210 -15.11 -5.92 5.56
CA ILE A 210 -14.29 -5.45 4.46
C ILE A 210 -13.48 -6.61 3.89
N ALA A 211 -13.73 -6.97 2.64
CA ALA A 211 -12.88 -7.92 1.93
C ALA A 211 -11.62 -7.21 1.43
N VAL A 212 -10.46 -7.81 1.71
CA VAL A 212 -9.15 -7.28 1.30
C VAL A 212 -8.46 -8.31 0.44
N THR A 213 -7.93 -7.87 -0.70
CA THR A 213 -7.03 -8.66 -1.55
C THR A 213 -5.71 -7.91 -1.69
N THR A 214 -4.62 -8.64 -1.57
CA THR A 214 -3.27 -8.08 -1.64
C THR A 214 -2.42 -8.84 -2.63
N LEU A 215 -1.47 -8.12 -3.26
CA LEU A 215 -0.41 -8.73 -4.05
C LEU A 215 0.94 -8.44 -3.40
N VAL A 216 1.72 -9.50 -3.19
CA VAL A 216 3.08 -9.44 -2.61
C VAL A 216 4.06 -10.04 -3.60
N ARG A 217 5.09 -9.31 -3.99
CA ARG A 217 6.12 -9.80 -4.94
C ARG A 217 6.79 -11.07 -4.42
N THR A 218 7.09 -12.00 -5.33
CA THR A 218 7.72 -13.29 -4.97
C THR A 218 9.23 -13.20 -4.88
N ASP A 219 9.85 -12.35 -5.69
CA ASP A 219 11.31 -12.18 -5.81
C ASP A 219 11.92 -11.32 -4.69
N ALA A 220 11.20 -10.28 -4.29
CA ALA A 220 11.54 -9.40 -3.18
C ALA A 220 10.25 -9.12 -2.40
N PRO A 221 9.92 -9.92 -1.38
CA PRO A 221 8.64 -9.84 -0.69
C PRO A 221 8.32 -8.43 -0.25
N ARG A 222 7.37 -7.83 -0.94
CA ARG A 222 6.90 -6.47 -0.74
C ARG A 222 5.47 -6.34 -1.23
N LEU A 223 4.65 -5.70 -0.45
CA LEU A 223 3.28 -5.40 -0.81
C LEU A 223 3.27 -4.38 -1.95
N VAL A 224 2.64 -4.73 -3.07
CA VAL A 224 2.60 -3.86 -4.27
C VAL A 224 1.19 -3.46 -4.67
N LYS A 225 0.18 -4.19 -4.19
CA LYS A 225 -1.22 -3.85 -4.44
C LYS A 225 -2.10 -4.23 -3.26
N LEU A 226 -3.08 -3.36 -2.97
CA LEU A 226 -4.18 -3.63 -2.05
C LEU A 226 -5.49 -3.30 -2.75
N SER A 227 -6.49 -4.13 -2.55
CA SER A 227 -7.86 -3.87 -3.01
C SER A 227 -8.81 -4.10 -1.85
N PHE A 228 -9.75 -3.19 -1.67
CA PHE A 228 -10.73 -3.21 -0.59
C PHE A 228 -12.13 -3.15 -1.18
N ASP A 229 -12.99 -4.07 -0.77
CA ASP A 229 -14.42 -3.99 -1.00
C ASP A 229 -15.09 -3.60 0.32
N VAL A 230 -15.56 -2.37 0.37
CA VAL A 230 -16.13 -1.75 1.56
C VAL A 230 -17.63 -1.66 1.44
N PRO A 231 -18.41 -2.57 2.05
CA PRO A 231 -19.86 -2.46 2.07
C PRO A 231 -20.30 -1.35 3.02
N LEU A 232 -21.12 -0.43 2.54
CA LEU A 232 -21.62 0.72 3.28
C LEU A 232 -23.12 0.56 3.63
N GLY A 233 -23.56 -0.66 3.84
CA GLY A 233 -24.97 -0.98 4.11
C GLY A 233 -25.90 -0.48 3.00
N PRO A 234 -26.95 0.29 3.31
CA PRO A 234 -27.87 0.83 2.28
C PRO A 234 -27.17 1.79 1.30
N GLY A 235 -25.99 2.30 1.66
CA GLY A 235 -25.18 3.20 0.83
C GLY A 235 -24.51 2.55 -0.36
N GLY A 236 -24.49 1.20 -0.44
CA GLY A 236 -23.86 0.46 -1.52
C GLY A 236 -22.50 -0.12 -1.13
N THR A 237 -21.66 -0.32 -2.12
CA THR A 237 -20.26 -0.80 -1.93
C THR A 237 -19.30 0.15 -2.60
N VAL A 238 -18.19 0.41 -1.94
CA VAL A 238 -17.05 1.14 -2.50
C VAL A 238 -15.88 0.20 -2.69
N ASN A 239 -15.37 0.14 -3.92
CA ASN A 239 -14.17 -0.61 -4.27
C ASN A 239 -12.99 0.38 -4.30
N VAL A 240 -11.96 0.12 -3.52
CA VAL A 240 -10.73 0.92 -3.49
C VAL A 240 -9.57 0.04 -3.92
N GLY A 241 -8.84 0.46 -4.93
CA GLY A 241 -7.59 -0.18 -5.35
C GLY A 241 -6.43 0.75 -5.09
N LEU A 242 -5.35 0.24 -4.51
CA LEU A 242 -4.09 0.96 -4.31
C LEU A 242 -2.95 0.18 -4.94
N GLU A 243 -2.12 0.85 -5.73
CA GLU A 243 -0.87 0.31 -6.27
C GLU A 243 0.31 1.06 -5.64
N LEU A 244 1.28 0.29 -5.13
CA LEU A 244 2.44 0.81 -4.43
C LEU A 244 3.68 0.71 -5.32
N SER A 245 4.46 1.76 -5.37
CA SER A 245 5.62 1.88 -6.28
C SER A 245 6.72 2.76 -5.69
N LYS A 246 7.81 2.98 -6.44
CA LYS A 246 8.93 3.87 -6.09
C LYS A 246 9.47 3.62 -4.68
N PHE A 247 9.63 2.36 -4.33
CA PHE A 247 10.08 1.92 -3.02
C PHE A 247 11.53 2.32 -2.76
N GLY A 248 11.78 3.02 -1.66
CA GLY A 248 13.09 3.50 -1.27
C GLY A 248 13.56 4.75 -2.00
N ASP A 249 12.76 5.28 -2.93
CA ASP A 249 13.08 6.53 -3.60
C ASP A 249 12.99 7.71 -2.62
N PRO A 250 13.85 8.72 -2.73
CA PRO A 250 13.75 9.91 -1.91
C PRO A 250 12.42 10.63 -2.11
N VAL A 251 11.72 10.92 -1.02
CA VAL A 251 10.49 11.72 -1.03
C VAL A 251 10.68 12.99 -0.22
N THR A 252 10.05 14.08 -0.64
CA THR A 252 10.08 15.35 0.09
C THR A 252 8.66 15.73 0.48
N ILE A 253 8.35 15.60 1.77
CA ILE A 253 7.05 15.96 2.33
C ILE A 253 7.29 17.06 3.36
N THR A 254 6.77 18.26 3.08
CA THR A 254 6.95 19.46 3.91
C THR A 254 5.60 20.03 4.33
N PRO A 255 5.51 20.72 5.47
CA PRO A 255 4.32 21.47 5.82
C PRO A 255 3.96 22.45 4.69
N PRO A 256 2.67 22.60 4.36
CA PRO A 256 2.25 23.54 3.34
C PRO A 256 2.43 24.99 3.80
N GLU A 257 2.74 25.87 2.87
CA GLU A 257 2.82 27.30 3.15
C GLU A 257 1.43 27.84 3.57
N GLY A 258 1.40 28.61 4.64
CA GLY A 258 0.15 29.21 5.20
C GLY A 258 -0.72 28.23 6.00
N GLY A 259 -0.17 27.06 6.42
CA GLY A 259 -0.83 26.07 7.27
C GLY A 259 -0.61 26.28 8.77
#